data_9edea51dfa4d4e56c132f46653be30b9
#
_entry.id   9edea51dfa4d4e56c132f46653be30b9
#
_cell.length_a   1.000
_cell.length_b   1.000
_cell.length_c   1.000
_cell.angle_alpha   90.00
_cell.angle_beta   90.00
_cell.angle_gamma   90.00
#
_symmetry.space_group_name_H-M   'P 1'
#
loop_
_entity.id
_entity.type
_entity.pdbx_description
1 polymer ?
#
loop_
_entity_poly.entity_id
_entity_poly.type
_entity_poly.pdbx_seq_one_letter_code
_entity_poly.pdbx_strand_id
1 'polypeptide(L)'
;MFSQLLQLFPRSEFQMMVKETRSERHARGFSSWSQFVSMLFCQLGHAFSLREISGGLRSCEGKLKHLGISAPPRSTLGYANEHRPWELYQLIFLTLLDRCHNQVNLKKRKFRFKNPLVSLDSSFIDLCLEMYNWAHYRRTKGAVKLHLLLDHDGYLPSFAVITDGKVSDVEVARRFKFAPDTIVVDDRGYNDYDLFGKWTSEGVYFVTRMKDNAVYKVVKKNAVNAKRHILKDEIIKLSGPGASEKCPYQLRRIEFYNDEKQEILVFLTNHLKLAASTIAAIYKDRWRIETFFRDLKQNLKIKTFVGTSANAVKIQIWTALIAMLILRFLQLRSKFGWSLSNLVALLRMNLFTHRDFWAWLDQPFEVLPIPYDTEQLQFDLS
;
A
#
# COMPACT_ATOMS: atom_id res chain seq x y z
N MET A 1 -18.82 12.96 -9.16
CA MET A 1 -17.75 12.67 -8.17
C MET A 1 -16.53 12.02 -8.82
N PHE A 2 -16.65 11.00 -9.67
CA PHE A 2 -15.49 10.31 -10.24
C PHE A 2 -14.55 11.23 -11.04
N SER A 3 -15.10 12.15 -11.86
CA SER A 3 -14.32 13.15 -12.59
C SER A 3 -13.49 14.06 -11.67
N GLN A 4 -14.04 14.45 -10.53
CA GLN A 4 -13.31 15.25 -9.53
C GLN A 4 -12.20 14.45 -8.85
N LEU A 5 -12.43 13.15 -8.60
CA LEU A 5 -11.38 12.25 -8.11
C LEU A 5 -10.24 12.12 -9.11
N LEU A 6 -10.55 12.04 -10.41
CA LEU A 6 -9.54 11.97 -11.47
C LEU A 6 -8.70 13.24 -11.63
N GLN A 7 -9.09 14.37 -11.02
CA GLN A 7 -8.25 15.59 -10.96
C GLN A 7 -6.97 15.39 -10.14
N LEU A 8 -6.89 14.32 -9.32
CA LEU A 8 -5.64 13.88 -8.69
C LEU A 8 -4.57 13.46 -9.72
N PHE A 9 -4.97 13.26 -10.98
CA PHE A 9 -4.12 12.85 -12.10
C PHE A 9 -4.20 13.87 -13.24
N PRO A 10 -3.41 14.98 -13.19
CA PRO A 10 -3.38 15.97 -14.26
C PRO A 10 -3.07 15.33 -15.61
N ARG A 11 -3.85 15.65 -16.62
CA ARG A 11 -3.73 15.06 -17.96
C ARG A 11 -2.36 15.27 -18.59
N SER A 12 -1.74 16.43 -18.38
CA SER A 12 -0.40 16.74 -18.88
C SER A 12 0.66 15.82 -18.28
N GLU A 13 0.65 15.62 -16.96
CA GLU A 13 1.58 14.69 -16.29
C GLU A 13 1.33 13.24 -16.72
N PHE A 14 0.06 12.84 -16.80
CA PHE A 14 -0.28 11.50 -17.28
C PHE A 14 0.27 11.25 -18.68
N GLN A 15 0.17 12.24 -19.60
CA GLN A 15 0.73 12.15 -20.94
C GLN A 15 2.26 12.08 -20.96
N MET A 16 2.94 12.76 -20.03
CA MET A 16 4.40 12.60 -19.90
C MET A 16 4.77 11.16 -19.49
N MET A 17 4.07 10.58 -18.50
CA MET A 17 4.27 9.19 -18.08
C MET A 17 3.98 8.18 -19.21
N VAL A 18 2.95 8.43 -20.02
CA VAL A 18 2.63 7.60 -21.21
C VAL A 18 3.76 7.64 -22.24
N LYS A 19 4.35 8.81 -22.48
CA LYS A 19 5.50 8.96 -23.40
C LYS A 19 6.74 8.27 -22.86
N GLU A 20 7.07 8.45 -21.60
CA GLU A 20 8.21 7.85 -20.91
C GLU A 20 8.14 6.32 -20.98
N THR A 21 7.00 5.75 -20.65
CA THR A 21 6.78 4.29 -20.66
C THR A 21 6.45 3.72 -22.04
N ARG A 22 6.29 4.58 -23.06
CA ARG A 22 5.88 4.21 -24.42
C ARG A 22 4.59 3.38 -24.46
N SER A 23 3.65 3.64 -23.54
CA SER A 23 2.45 2.82 -23.33
C SER A 23 1.44 2.90 -24.47
N GLU A 24 1.53 3.89 -25.36
CA GLU A 24 0.68 4.04 -26.54
C GLU A 24 1.41 3.74 -27.85
N ARG A 25 2.58 3.09 -27.79
CA ARG A 25 3.25 2.63 -29.02
C ARG A 25 2.32 1.67 -29.78
N HIS A 26 2.01 2.03 -31.02
CA HIS A 26 1.08 1.31 -31.91
C HIS A 26 -0.39 1.27 -31.44
N ALA A 27 -0.80 2.07 -30.45
CA ALA A 27 -2.18 2.16 -30.02
C ALA A 27 -3.04 2.86 -31.12
N ARG A 28 -4.23 2.29 -31.39
CA ARG A 28 -5.22 2.87 -32.31
C ARG A 28 -6.53 3.08 -31.56
N GLY A 29 -6.91 4.36 -31.35
CA GLY A 29 -8.22 4.74 -30.82
C GLY A 29 -8.46 4.56 -29.31
N PHE A 30 -7.90 3.53 -28.68
CA PHE A 30 -8.04 3.28 -27.24
C PHE A 30 -6.81 3.81 -26.48
N SER A 31 -6.98 4.92 -25.73
CA SER A 31 -5.88 5.58 -25.03
C SER A 31 -5.48 4.87 -23.73
N SER A 32 -4.25 5.11 -23.25
CA SER A 32 -3.80 4.67 -21.91
C SER A 32 -4.61 5.29 -20.79
N TRP A 33 -5.11 6.50 -21.00
CA TRP A 33 -6.06 7.12 -20.07
C TRP A 33 -7.35 6.34 -19.96
N SER A 34 -7.95 5.95 -21.07
CA SER A 34 -9.18 5.15 -21.09
C SER A 34 -8.97 3.80 -20.39
N GLN A 35 -7.81 3.17 -20.59
CA GLN A 35 -7.44 1.95 -19.87
C GLN A 35 -7.30 2.22 -18.37
N PHE A 36 -6.56 3.26 -17.97
CA PHE A 36 -6.36 3.61 -16.57
C PHE A 36 -7.67 3.89 -15.84
N VAL A 37 -8.55 4.73 -16.41
CA VAL A 37 -9.86 5.03 -15.82
C VAL A 37 -10.72 3.77 -15.72
N SER A 38 -10.70 2.90 -16.72
CA SER A 38 -11.43 1.63 -16.71
C SER A 38 -10.92 0.68 -15.61
N MET A 39 -9.60 0.60 -15.42
CA MET A 39 -8.99 -0.22 -14.38
C MET A 39 -9.20 0.39 -12.98
N LEU A 40 -9.19 1.72 -12.84
CA LEU A 40 -9.53 2.39 -11.58
C LEU A 40 -11.01 2.18 -11.24
N PHE A 41 -11.91 2.23 -12.22
CA PHE A 41 -13.32 1.86 -12.04
C PHE A 41 -13.47 0.39 -11.61
N CYS A 42 -12.66 -0.54 -12.13
CA CYS A 42 -12.62 -1.93 -11.67
C CYS A 42 -12.44 -2.01 -10.15
N GLN A 43 -11.53 -1.23 -9.58
CA GLN A 43 -11.25 -1.21 -8.15
C GLN A 43 -12.36 -0.51 -7.35
N LEU A 44 -12.70 0.72 -7.71
CA LEU A 44 -13.64 1.56 -6.96
C LEU A 44 -15.10 1.11 -7.13
N GLY A 45 -15.46 0.63 -8.32
CA GLY A 45 -16.79 0.10 -8.65
C GLY A 45 -16.98 -1.39 -8.29
N HIS A 46 -15.91 -2.08 -7.86
CA HIS A 46 -15.91 -3.51 -7.55
C HIS A 46 -16.36 -4.41 -8.72
N ALA A 47 -15.93 -4.11 -9.94
CA ALA A 47 -16.18 -4.97 -11.09
C ALA A 47 -15.27 -6.21 -11.04
N PHE A 48 -15.83 -7.41 -11.27
CA PHE A 48 -15.14 -8.70 -11.12
C PHE A 48 -14.58 -9.26 -12.43
N SER A 49 -15.00 -8.70 -13.56
CA SER A 49 -14.62 -9.19 -14.89
C SER A 49 -14.52 -8.03 -15.90
N LEU A 50 -13.78 -8.28 -16.99
CA LEU A 50 -13.73 -7.33 -18.12
C LEU A 50 -15.13 -7.03 -18.68
N ARG A 51 -16.07 -7.99 -18.59
CA ARG A 51 -17.45 -7.81 -19.02
C ARG A 51 -18.18 -6.82 -18.12
N GLU A 52 -18.00 -6.93 -16.80
CA GLU A 52 -18.59 -5.99 -15.82
C GLU A 52 -17.99 -4.60 -15.92
N ILE A 53 -16.66 -4.47 -16.16
CA ILE A 53 -16.04 -3.16 -16.41
C ILE A 53 -16.65 -2.50 -17.64
N SER A 54 -16.69 -3.22 -18.78
CA SER A 54 -17.24 -2.70 -20.03
C SER A 54 -18.74 -2.39 -19.92
N GLY A 55 -19.52 -3.30 -19.31
CA GLY A 55 -20.96 -3.15 -19.11
C GLY A 55 -21.31 -2.02 -18.15
N GLY A 56 -20.61 -1.98 -17.00
CA GLY A 56 -20.82 -0.93 -15.99
C GLY A 56 -20.49 0.47 -16.52
N LEU A 57 -19.38 0.63 -17.26
CA LEU A 57 -19.08 1.90 -17.91
C LEU A 57 -20.12 2.23 -19.00
N ARG A 58 -20.56 1.26 -19.81
CA ARG A 58 -21.58 1.47 -20.84
C ARG A 58 -22.92 1.91 -20.25
N SER A 59 -23.34 1.36 -19.11
CA SER A 59 -24.55 1.80 -18.41
C SER A 59 -24.49 3.26 -17.93
N CYS A 60 -23.29 3.84 -17.87
CA CYS A 60 -23.04 5.23 -17.51
C CYS A 60 -22.57 6.09 -18.70
N GLU A 61 -22.85 5.70 -19.96
CA GLU A 61 -22.26 6.31 -21.17
C GLU A 61 -22.44 7.83 -21.18
N GLY A 62 -23.66 8.35 -20.86
CA GLY A 62 -23.91 9.78 -20.82
C GLY A 62 -23.05 10.58 -19.83
N LYS A 63 -22.42 9.90 -18.84
CA LYS A 63 -21.56 10.50 -17.82
C LYS A 63 -20.07 10.35 -18.13
N LEU A 64 -19.69 9.53 -19.13
CA LEU A 64 -18.30 9.22 -19.42
C LEU A 64 -17.55 10.37 -20.11
N LYS A 65 -18.25 11.28 -20.78
CA LYS A 65 -17.64 12.48 -21.41
C LYS A 65 -16.84 13.30 -20.40
N HIS A 66 -17.35 13.46 -19.17
CA HIS A 66 -16.66 14.19 -18.10
C HIS A 66 -15.39 13.47 -17.59
N LEU A 67 -15.25 12.18 -17.88
CA LEU A 67 -14.03 11.40 -17.59
C LEU A 67 -13.05 11.44 -18.76
N GLY A 68 -13.49 11.94 -19.94
CA GLY A 68 -12.73 11.95 -21.18
C GLY A 68 -12.49 10.54 -21.75
N ILE A 69 -13.47 9.65 -21.62
CA ILE A 69 -13.43 8.28 -22.13
C ILE A 69 -14.78 7.89 -22.77
N SER A 70 -14.77 6.80 -23.52
CA SER A 70 -15.94 5.98 -23.87
C SER A 70 -15.82 4.59 -23.25
N ALA A 71 -16.94 3.87 -23.13
CA ALA A 71 -16.91 2.51 -22.60
C ALA A 71 -16.12 1.58 -23.53
N PRO A 72 -15.04 0.95 -23.07
CA PRO A 72 -14.19 0.12 -23.92
C PRO A 72 -14.88 -1.23 -24.25
N PRO A 73 -14.69 -1.78 -25.46
CA PRO A 73 -14.98 -3.18 -25.71
C PRO A 73 -14.11 -4.09 -24.80
N ARG A 74 -14.70 -5.20 -24.36
CA ARG A 74 -14.00 -6.18 -23.50
C ARG A 74 -12.67 -6.66 -24.10
N SER A 75 -12.66 -7.00 -25.39
CA SER A 75 -11.47 -7.46 -26.11
C SER A 75 -10.38 -6.40 -26.14
N THR A 76 -10.72 -5.15 -26.40
CA THR A 76 -9.79 -4.01 -26.44
C THR A 76 -9.14 -3.78 -25.09
N LEU A 77 -9.94 -3.78 -24.01
CA LEU A 77 -9.40 -3.63 -22.64
C LEU A 77 -8.52 -4.82 -22.26
N GLY A 78 -8.93 -6.05 -22.59
CA GLY A 78 -8.14 -7.25 -22.34
C GLY A 78 -6.81 -7.21 -23.05
N TYR A 79 -6.80 -6.90 -24.36
CA TYR A 79 -5.58 -6.74 -25.15
C TYR A 79 -4.65 -5.67 -24.57
N ALA A 80 -5.19 -4.51 -24.19
CA ALA A 80 -4.39 -3.46 -23.60
C ALA A 80 -3.76 -3.88 -22.25
N ASN A 81 -4.49 -4.61 -21.40
CA ASN A 81 -3.96 -5.13 -20.13
C ASN A 81 -2.87 -6.19 -20.34
N GLU A 82 -2.89 -6.91 -21.43
CA GLU A 82 -1.88 -7.91 -21.76
C GLU A 82 -0.60 -7.31 -22.34
N HIS A 83 -0.71 -6.29 -23.19
CA HIS A 83 0.39 -5.81 -24.04
C HIS A 83 0.97 -4.45 -23.64
N ARG A 84 0.24 -3.58 -22.96
CA ARG A 84 0.78 -2.28 -22.55
C ARG A 84 1.61 -2.41 -21.29
N PRO A 85 2.74 -1.68 -21.18
CA PRO A 85 3.66 -1.81 -20.05
C PRO A 85 2.98 -1.47 -18.71
N TRP A 86 3.10 -2.37 -17.75
CA TRP A 86 2.61 -2.21 -16.39
C TRP A 86 3.38 -1.10 -15.64
N GLU A 87 4.57 -0.76 -16.11
CA GLU A 87 5.44 0.28 -15.58
C GLU A 87 4.76 1.66 -15.55
N LEU A 88 3.81 1.91 -16.47
CA LEU A 88 2.98 3.11 -16.44
C LEU A 88 2.22 3.22 -15.10
N TYR A 89 1.65 2.14 -14.62
CA TYR A 89 0.88 2.14 -13.37
C TYR A 89 1.78 2.29 -12.15
N GLN A 90 2.98 1.75 -12.18
CA GLN A 90 3.98 1.99 -11.15
C GLN A 90 4.36 3.48 -11.10
N LEU A 91 4.60 4.10 -12.24
CA LEU A 91 4.96 5.51 -12.32
C LEU A 91 3.82 6.41 -11.84
N ILE A 92 2.56 6.11 -12.23
CA ILE A 92 1.37 6.79 -11.71
C ILE A 92 1.29 6.68 -10.18
N PHE A 93 1.54 5.50 -9.62
CA PHE A 93 1.55 5.28 -8.18
C PHE A 93 2.60 6.15 -7.47
N LEU A 94 3.84 6.14 -7.96
CA LEU A 94 4.94 6.91 -7.36
C LEU A 94 4.69 8.42 -7.43
N THR A 95 4.19 8.92 -8.56
CA THR A 95 3.83 10.33 -8.74
C THR A 95 2.68 10.76 -7.82
N LEU A 96 1.65 9.92 -7.69
CA LEU A 96 0.55 10.18 -6.76
C LEU A 96 1.02 10.15 -5.30
N LEU A 97 1.90 9.22 -4.97
CA LEU A 97 2.46 9.08 -3.63
C LEU A 97 3.22 10.35 -3.21
N ASP A 98 4.11 10.85 -4.05
CA ASP A 98 4.83 12.11 -3.80
C ASP A 98 3.86 13.27 -3.57
N ARG A 99 2.82 13.38 -4.40
CA ARG A 99 1.77 14.40 -4.24
C ARG A 99 1.02 14.24 -2.91
N CYS A 100 0.68 13.01 -2.52
CA CYS A 100 -0.01 12.75 -1.25
C CYS A 100 0.86 13.15 -0.06
N HIS A 101 2.14 12.82 -0.07
CA HIS A 101 3.07 13.23 1.00
C HIS A 101 3.18 14.75 1.11
N ASN A 102 3.24 15.48 0.00
CA ASN A 102 3.35 16.93 -0.01
C ASN A 102 2.07 17.65 0.43
N GLN A 103 0.88 17.04 0.22
CA GLN A 103 -0.41 17.64 0.55
C GLN A 103 -0.94 17.28 1.94
N VAL A 104 -0.52 16.14 2.48
CA VAL A 104 -0.90 15.72 3.83
C VAL A 104 0.08 16.36 4.80
N ASN A 105 -0.39 17.43 5.48
CA ASN A 105 0.31 17.92 6.68
C ASN A 105 0.25 16.80 7.74
N LEU A 106 1.31 16.03 7.87
CA LEU A 106 1.48 14.92 8.80
C LEU A 106 1.54 15.43 10.26
N LYS A 107 0.49 16.12 10.71
CA LYS A 107 0.44 16.86 11.97
C LYS A 107 0.52 16.01 13.23
N LYS A 108 0.45 14.68 13.14
CA LYS A 108 0.48 13.82 14.34
C LYS A 108 1.39 12.63 14.14
N ARG A 109 2.69 12.85 14.28
CA ARG A 109 3.62 11.74 14.49
C ARG A 109 3.24 11.02 15.78
N LYS A 110 3.08 9.71 15.70
CA LYS A 110 2.81 8.87 16.88
C LYS A 110 3.98 8.87 17.85
N PHE A 111 5.18 8.93 17.34
CA PHE A 111 6.42 8.89 18.11
C PHE A 111 7.06 10.28 18.19
N ARG A 112 7.71 10.56 19.32
CA ARG A 112 8.37 11.86 19.57
C ARG A 112 9.75 11.99 18.93
N PHE A 113 10.38 10.88 18.49
CA PHE A 113 11.65 10.93 17.78
C PHE A 113 11.45 11.43 16.34
N LYS A 114 12.54 11.96 15.74
CA LYS A 114 12.49 12.58 14.40
C LYS A 114 12.86 11.62 13.26
N ASN A 115 13.37 10.44 13.59
CA ASN A 115 13.78 9.44 12.61
C ASN A 115 12.61 9.06 11.69
N PRO A 116 12.83 8.94 10.38
CA PRO A 116 11.86 8.27 9.50
C PRO A 116 11.63 6.84 10.00
N LEU A 117 10.38 6.41 10.05
CA LEU A 117 10.01 5.08 10.53
C LEU A 117 9.19 4.38 9.46
N VAL A 118 9.67 3.24 8.99
CA VAL A 118 9.01 2.44 7.96
C VAL A 118 8.88 0.99 8.40
N SER A 119 7.72 0.38 8.13
CA SER A 119 7.55 -1.07 8.21
C SER A 119 7.81 -1.73 6.87
N LEU A 120 8.59 -2.80 6.87
CA LEU A 120 8.84 -3.65 5.72
C LEU A 120 8.15 -4.99 5.93
N ASP A 121 7.32 -5.40 4.98
CA ASP A 121 6.66 -6.70 5.01
C ASP A 121 6.26 -7.13 3.60
N SER A 122 5.85 -8.39 3.45
CA SER A 122 5.36 -8.93 2.20
C SER A 122 4.07 -9.72 2.40
N SER A 123 3.30 -9.82 1.32
CA SER A 123 2.09 -10.61 1.33
C SER A 123 1.93 -11.39 0.04
N PHE A 124 1.54 -12.66 0.16
CA PHE A 124 1.19 -13.49 -1.00
C PHE A 124 -0.17 -13.09 -1.55
N ILE A 125 -0.26 -13.09 -2.86
CA ILE A 125 -1.48 -12.99 -3.63
C ILE A 125 -1.61 -14.31 -4.37
N ASP A 126 -2.52 -15.16 -3.89
CA ASP A 126 -2.71 -16.51 -4.42
C ASP A 126 -3.30 -16.45 -5.83
N LEU A 127 -2.78 -17.30 -6.72
CA LEU A 127 -3.23 -17.47 -8.10
C LEU A 127 -3.55 -18.95 -8.37
N CYS A 128 -4.62 -19.19 -9.14
CA CYS A 128 -4.94 -20.53 -9.60
C CYS A 128 -3.94 -20.94 -10.70
N LEU A 129 -3.17 -22.02 -10.49
CA LEU A 129 -2.15 -22.47 -11.46
C LEU A 129 -2.70 -22.81 -12.83
N GLU A 130 -3.92 -23.37 -12.90
CA GLU A 130 -4.55 -23.70 -14.19
C GLU A 130 -4.79 -22.48 -15.07
N MET A 131 -5.03 -21.31 -14.44
CA MET A 131 -5.24 -20.03 -15.12
C MET A 131 -3.95 -19.20 -15.27
N TYR A 132 -2.95 -19.41 -14.39
CA TYR A 132 -1.73 -18.60 -14.26
C TYR A 132 -0.50 -19.51 -14.26
N ASN A 133 -0.27 -20.24 -15.32
CA ASN A 133 0.83 -21.19 -15.47
C ASN A 133 2.24 -20.60 -15.28
N TRP A 134 2.39 -19.29 -15.46
CA TRP A 134 3.65 -18.57 -15.26
C TRP A 134 3.96 -18.29 -13.77
N ALA A 135 2.95 -18.37 -12.88
CA ALA A 135 3.07 -17.96 -11.47
C ALA A 135 3.39 -19.13 -10.52
N HIS A 136 4.22 -20.09 -10.94
CA HIS A 136 4.56 -21.23 -10.11
C HIS A 136 5.25 -20.85 -8.80
N TYR A 137 4.63 -21.14 -7.66
CA TYR A 137 5.19 -20.94 -6.33
C TYR A 137 5.55 -22.29 -5.65
N ARG A 138 4.62 -23.23 -5.64
CA ARG A 138 4.78 -24.62 -5.14
C ARG A 138 4.20 -25.57 -6.19
N ARG A 139 4.41 -26.90 -5.97
CA ARG A 139 3.91 -27.93 -6.91
C ARG A 139 2.43 -27.76 -7.32
N THR A 140 1.59 -27.26 -6.39
CA THR A 140 0.13 -27.14 -6.56
C THR A 140 -0.42 -25.72 -6.37
N LYS A 141 0.45 -24.70 -6.20
CA LYS A 141 0.01 -23.33 -5.92
C LYS A 141 0.78 -22.32 -6.76
N GLY A 142 0.05 -21.40 -7.39
CA GLY A 142 0.57 -20.19 -7.97
C GLY A 142 0.47 -19.03 -6.99
N ALA A 143 1.44 -18.13 -6.99
CA ALA A 143 1.38 -16.89 -6.24
C ALA A 143 2.33 -15.84 -6.82
N VAL A 144 1.95 -14.59 -6.69
CA VAL A 144 2.88 -13.45 -6.71
C VAL A 144 3.03 -12.90 -5.30
N LYS A 145 4.15 -12.29 -5.01
CA LYS A 145 4.42 -11.66 -3.72
C LYS A 145 4.50 -10.16 -3.88
N LEU A 146 3.72 -9.46 -3.06
CA LEU A 146 3.76 -8.00 -2.95
C LEU A 146 4.60 -7.63 -1.73
N HIS A 147 5.75 -7.02 -1.95
CA HIS A 147 6.59 -6.44 -0.89
C HIS A 147 6.25 -4.96 -0.77
N LEU A 148 6.13 -4.48 0.45
CA LEU A 148 5.69 -3.13 0.74
C LEU A 148 6.55 -2.48 1.82
N LEU A 149 6.88 -1.22 1.62
CA LEU A 149 7.30 -0.31 2.68
C LEU A 149 6.11 0.57 3.06
N LEU A 150 5.75 0.58 4.33
CA LEU A 150 4.71 1.43 4.88
C LEU A 150 5.33 2.49 5.77
N ASP A 151 5.15 3.76 5.42
CA ASP A 151 5.55 4.88 6.24
C ASP A 151 4.61 5.00 7.46
N HIS A 152 5.16 5.19 8.65
CA HIS A 152 4.37 5.40 9.86
C HIS A 152 3.84 6.83 9.99
N ASP A 153 4.36 7.77 9.22
CA ASP A 153 3.81 9.11 9.08
C ASP A 153 2.62 9.09 8.11
N GLY A 154 1.41 8.80 8.63
CA GLY A 154 0.17 8.70 7.84
C GLY A 154 -0.18 7.29 7.35
N TYR A 155 0.68 6.30 7.54
CA TYR A 155 0.49 4.90 7.09
C TYR A 155 0.20 4.79 5.58
N LEU A 156 0.92 5.61 4.80
CA LEU A 156 0.95 5.53 3.35
C LEU A 156 2.00 4.51 2.90
N PRO A 157 1.75 3.76 1.82
CA PRO A 157 2.78 2.91 1.23
C PRO A 157 3.87 3.81 0.62
N SER A 158 5.12 3.70 1.08
CA SER A 158 6.22 4.49 0.55
C SER A 158 6.93 3.82 -0.63
N PHE A 159 6.79 2.52 -0.74
CA PHE A 159 7.34 1.74 -1.85
C PHE A 159 6.65 0.38 -1.99
N ALA A 160 6.58 -0.15 -3.21
CA ALA A 160 6.04 -1.48 -3.48
C ALA A 160 6.83 -2.17 -4.60
N VAL A 161 7.02 -3.49 -4.45
CA VAL A 161 7.60 -4.37 -5.47
C VAL A 161 6.75 -5.63 -5.61
N ILE A 162 6.46 -6.01 -6.84
CA ILE A 162 5.76 -7.26 -7.16
C ILE A 162 6.80 -8.25 -7.69
N THR A 163 6.90 -9.41 -7.06
CA THR A 163 7.82 -10.48 -7.44
C THR A 163 7.08 -11.81 -7.60
N ASP A 164 7.76 -12.78 -8.20
CA ASP A 164 7.29 -14.16 -8.13
C ASP A 164 7.28 -14.63 -6.69
N GLY A 165 6.36 -15.55 -6.36
CA GLY A 165 6.20 -16.06 -5.00
C GLY A 165 7.45 -16.74 -4.41
N LYS A 166 8.39 -17.16 -5.25
CA LYS A 166 9.65 -17.82 -4.85
C LYS A 166 10.72 -16.86 -4.33
N VAL A 167 10.63 -15.58 -4.67
CA VAL A 167 11.66 -14.58 -4.29
C VAL A 167 11.65 -14.40 -2.78
N SER A 168 12.84 -14.45 -2.18
CA SER A 168 13.02 -14.28 -0.74
C SER A 168 12.76 -12.84 -0.31
N ASP A 169 12.14 -12.67 0.88
CA ASP A 169 11.91 -11.36 1.46
C ASP A 169 13.22 -10.60 1.73
N VAL A 170 14.24 -11.31 2.21
CA VAL A 170 15.59 -10.78 2.45
C VAL A 170 16.25 -10.29 1.16
N GLU A 171 16.08 -11.03 0.05
CA GLU A 171 16.62 -10.61 -1.25
C GLU A 171 16.04 -9.28 -1.71
N VAL A 172 14.74 -9.09 -1.54
CA VAL A 172 14.08 -7.83 -1.86
C VAL A 172 14.50 -6.73 -0.90
N ALA A 173 14.58 -7.02 0.41
CA ALA A 173 15.04 -6.07 1.42
C ALA A 173 16.45 -5.53 1.12
N ARG A 174 17.36 -6.35 0.60
CA ARG A 174 18.73 -5.94 0.20
C ARG A 174 18.76 -4.92 -0.95
N ARG A 175 17.70 -4.85 -1.76
CA ARG A 175 17.56 -3.90 -2.88
C ARG A 175 17.12 -2.52 -2.43
N PHE A 176 16.51 -2.40 -1.23
CA PHE A 176 16.10 -1.11 -0.71
C PHE A 176 17.31 -0.30 -0.24
N LYS A 177 17.28 0.99 -0.56
CA LYS A 177 18.20 1.99 -0.04
C LYS A 177 17.42 2.92 0.87
N PHE A 178 17.85 3.00 2.11
CA PHE A 178 17.26 3.89 3.10
C PHE A 178 18.19 5.09 3.34
N ALA A 179 17.61 6.23 3.65
CA ALA A 179 18.40 7.36 4.15
C ALA A 179 18.99 7.02 5.53
N PRO A 180 20.18 7.51 5.88
CA PRO A 180 20.70 7.39 7.24
C PRO A 180 19.67 7.86 8.27
N ASP A 181 19.74 7.33 9.47
CA ASP A 181 18.79 7.54 10.58
C ASP A 181 17.39 6.97 10.38
N THR A 182 17.06 6.35 9.24
CA THR A 182 15.79 5.63 9.07
C THR A 182 15.72 4.43 10.01
N ILE A 183 14.55 4.22 10.65
CA ILE A 183 14.26 3.02 11.43
C ILE A 183 13.40 2.10 10.57
N VAL A 184 13.91 0.93 10.22
CA VAL A 184 13.19 -0.12 9.50
C VAL A 184 12.65 -1.14 10.49
N VAL A 185 11.35 -1.41 10.45
CA VAL A 185 10.72 -2.43 11.29
C VAL A 185 10.29 -3.59 10.42
N ASP A 186 10.74 -4.77 10.74
CA ASP A 186 10.43 -5.99 10.01
C ASP A 186 10.04 -7.16 10.92
N ASP A 187 9.60 -8.24 10.34
CA ASP A 187 9.28 -9.45 11.07
C ASP A 187 10.47 -10.41 11.17
N ARG A 188 10.28 -11.53 11.89
CA ARG A 188 11.31 -12.58 12.08
C ARG A 188 11.78 -13.19 10.74
N GLY A 189 11.01 -13.12 9.68
CA GLY A 189 11.35 -13.65 8.35
C GLY A 189 12.51 -12.91 7.70
N TYR A 190 12.70 -11.64 8.04
CA TYR A 190 13.80 -10.81 7.54
C TYR A 190 15.12 -10.96 8.31
N ASN A 191 15.19 -11.79 9.36
CA ASN A 191 16.40 -11.97 10.14
C ASN A 191 17.54 -12.55 9.28
N ASP A 192 18.41 -11.66 8.83
CA ASP A 192 19.64 -11.95 8.10
C ASP A 192 20.74 -11.03 8.62
N TYR A 193 21.81 -11.62 9.15
CA TYR A 193 22.86 -10.86 9.81
C TYR A 193 23.71 -10.02 8.86
N ASP A 194 23.83 -10.45 7.59
CA ASP A 194 24.50 -9.68 6.57
C ASP A 194 23.69 -8.41 6.20
N LEU A 195 22.37 -8.54 6.11
CA LEU A 195 21.47 -7.40 5.94
C LEU A 195 21.56 -6.42 7.12
N PHE A 196 21.57 -6.92 8.35
CA PHE A 196 21.67 -6.09 9.55
C PHE A 196 23.04 -5.41 9.66
N GLY A 197 24.13 -6.10 9.27
CA GLY A 197 25.45 -5.53 9.17
C GLY A 197 25.52 -4.39 8.15
N LYS A 198 24.96 -4.61 6.96
CA LYS A 198 24.86 -3.61 5.91
C LYS A 198 24.08 -2.37 6.38
N TRP A 199 22.87 -2.54 6.91
CA TRP A 199 22.07 -1.42 7.40
C TRP A 199 22.77 -0.64 8.49
N THR A 200 23.44 -1.34 9.42
CA THR A 200 24.19 -0.69 10.50
C THR A 200 25.35 0.14 9.96
N SER A 201 26.08 -0.37 8.96
CA SER A 201 27.18 0.36 8.31
C SER A 201 26.71 1.59 7.53
N GLU A 202 25.49 1.55 6.98
CA GLU A 202 24.84 2.63 6.25
C GLU A 202 24.15 3.65 7.19
N GLY A 203 24.24 3.48 8.52
CA GLY A 203 23.57 4.35 9.50
C GLY A 203 22.06 4.16 9.59
N VAL A 204 21.56 3.02 9.10
CA VAL A 204 20.14 2.66 9.15
C VAL A 204 19.89 1.82 10.40
N TYR A 205 18.84 2.17 11.13
CA TYR A 205 18.40 1.40 12.30
C TYR A 205 17.38 0.35 11.90
N PHE A 206 17.34 -0.76 12.64
CA PHE A 206 16.31 -1.78 12.48
C PHE A 206 15.70 -2.17 13.83
N VAL A 207 14.44 -2.63 13.79
CA VAL A 207 13.74 -3.25 14.93
C VAL A 207 13.05 -4.49 14.41
N THR A 208 13.47 -5.65 14.93
CA THR A 208 12.92 -6.95 14.52
C THR A 208 12.65 -7.85 15.72
N ARG A 209 11.94 -8.96 15.49
CA ARG A 209 11.83 -10.05 16.47
C ARG A 209 13.00 -11.01 16.31
N MET A 210 13.74 -11.25 17.38
CA MET A 210 14.91 -12.12 17.39
C MET A 210 14.50 -13.60 17.14
N LYS A 211 15.31 -14.34 16.40
CA LYS A 211 15.16 -15.80 16.25
C LYS A 211 15.57 -16.52 17.53
N ASP A 212 14.85 -17.58 17.88
CA ASP A 212 15.06 -18.34 19.13
C ASP A 212 16.43 -19.07 19.15
N ASN A 213 16.95 -19.42 17.97
CA ASN A 213 18.24 -20.09 17.78
C ASN A 213 19.43 -19.13 17.62
N ALA A 214 19.25 -17.84 17.89
CA ALA A 214 20.34 -16.87 17.78
C ALA A 214 21.38 -17.07 18.89
N VAL A 215 22.66 -17.16 18.52
CA VAL A 215 23.77 -17.33 19.45
C VAL A 215 24.48 -16.00 19.63
N TYR A 216 24.64 -15.58 20.89
CA TYR A 216 25.19 -14.26 21.23
C TYR A 216 25.90 -14.28 22.58
N LYS A 217 26.74 -13.27 22.81
CA LYS A 217 27.36 -12.97 24.12
C LYS A 217 26.81 -11.65 24.65
N VAL A 218 26.41 -11.63 25.93
CA VAL A 218 25.98 -10.40 26.60
C VAL A 218 27.23 -9.59 26.95
N VAL A 219 27.27 -8.35 26.48
CA VAL A 219 28.33 -7.38 26.73
C VAL A 219 28.02 -6.50 27.95
N LYS A 220 26.72 -6.06 28.03
CA LYS A 220 26.26 -5.17 29.10
C LYS A 220 24.77 -5.42 29.36
N LYS A 221 24.38 -5.36 30.63
CA LYS A 221 22.97 -5.33 31.05
C LYS A 221 22.58 -3.91 31.43
N ASN A 222 21.47 -3.43 30.89
CA ASN A 222 20.90 -2.14 31.23
C ASN A 222 19.87 -2.28 32.34
N ALA A 223 19.61 -1.20 33.08
CA ALA A 223 18.52 -1.17 34.04
C ALA A 223 17.17 -1.32 33.36
N VAL A 224 16.28 -2.12 33.92
CA VAL A 224 14.93 -2.37 33.40
C VAL A 224 13.89 -1.72 34.25
N ASN A 225 12.76 -1.33 33.65
CA ASN A 225 11.60 -0.84 34.36
C ASN A 225 10.45 -1.84 34.22
N ALA A 226 10.24 -2.64 35.27
CA ALA A 226 9.21 -3.66 35.33
C ALA A 226 7.77 -3.11 35.08
N LYS A 227 7.49 -1.86 35.51
CA LYS A 227 6.20 -1.19 35.26
C LYS A 227 5.91 -0.97 33.78
N ARG A 228 6.90 -1.11 32.91
CA ARG A 228 6.78 -0.99 31.45
C ARG A 228 6.89 -2.35 30.74
N HIS A 229 6.68 -3.44 31.47
CA HIS A 229 6.74 -4.83 30.95
C HIS A 229 8.06 -5.20 30.28
N ILE A 230 9.15 -4.47 30.58
CA ILE A 230 10.51 -4.80 30.11
C ILE A 230 11.13 -5.76 31.13
N LEU A 231 11.40 -7.00 30.69
CA LEU A 231 11.99 -8.05 31.52
C LEU A 231 13.51 -8.02 31.47
N LYS A 232 14.07 -7.79 30.27
CA LYS A 232 15.52 -7.68 30.07
C LYS A 232 15.82 -6.61 29.01
N ASP A 233 16.97 -5.97 29.18
CA ASP A 233 17.53 -5.01 28.26
C ASP A 233 19.05 -5.18 28.25
N GLU A 234 19.60 -5.76 27.18
CA GLU A 234 20.98 -6.23 27.10
C GLU A 234 21.64 -5.74 25.81
N ILE A 235 22.88 -5.26 25.94
CA ILE A 235 23.77 -5.07 24.79
C ILE A 235 24.45 -6.39 24.52
N ILE A 236 24.38 -6.87 23.31
CA ILE A 236 24.92 -8.18 22.90
C ILE A 236 25.86 -8.06 21.70
N LYS A 237 26.68 -9.06 21.50
CA LYS A 237 27.39 -9.33 20.24
C LYS A 237 27.03 -10.72 19.75
N LEU A 238 26.74 -10.82 18.45
CA LEU A 238 26.50 -12.12 17.82
C LEU A 238 27.79 -12.96 17.87
N SER A 239 27.66 -14.26 18.17
CA SER A 239 28.80 -15.17 18.34
C SER A 239 28.59 -16.52 17.67
N GLY A 240 27.51 -16.74 16.96
CA GLY A 240 27.27 -17.92 16.14
C GLY A 240 28.23 -17.99 14.94
N PRO A 241 28.38 -19.17 14.30
CA PRO A 241 29.26 -19.36 13.14
C PRO A 241 28.91 -18.36 12.02
N GLY A 242 29.91 -17.58 11.58
CA GLY A 242 29.75 -16.54 10.54
C GLY A 242 28.89 -15.35 10.93
N ALA A 243 28.20 -15.35 12.07
CA ALA A 243 27.31 -14.26 12.46
C ALA A 243 28.08 -13.01 12.90
N SER A 244 29.20 -13.18 13.62
CA SER A 244 30.06 -12.08 14.03
C SER A 244 30.79 -11.41 12.87
N GLU A 245 31.07 -12.13 11.79
CA GLU A 245 31.66 -11.58 10.57
C GLU A 245 30.68 -10.76 9.78
N LYS A 246 29.45 -11.27 9.64
CA LYS A 246 28.35 -10.62 8.91
C LYS A 246 27.81 -9.38 9.61
N CYS A 247 27.76 -9.40 10.94
CA CYS A 247 27.31 -8.27 11.75
C CYS A 247 28.23 -8.09 12.97
N PRO A 248 29.38 -7.42 12.83
CA PRO A 248 30.37 -7.25 13.90
C PRO A 248 29.96 -6.22 14.97
N TYR A 249 28.80 -5.61 14.80
CA TYR A 249 28.31 -4.52 15.63
C TYR A 249 27.71 -4.99 16.94
N GLN A 250 27.70 -4.09 17.92
CA GLN A 250 26.90 -4.27 19.13
C GLN A 250 25.44 -4.08 18.78
N LEU A 251 24.62 -5.02 19.19
CA LEU A 251 23.17 -5.00 19.05
C LEU A 251 22.54 -4.93 20.44
N ARG A 252 21.27 -4.60 20.49
CA ARG A 252 20.49 -4.55 21.72
C ARG A 252 19.38 -5.58 21.67
N ARG A 253 19.29 -6.39 22.70
CA ARG A 253 18.30 -7.42 22.91
C ARG A 253 17.36 -6.96 24.02
N ILE A 254 16.06 -6.97 23.76
CA ILE A 254 15.05 -6.51 24.71
C ILE A 254 14.00 -7.62 24.86
N GLU A 255 13.77 -8.10 26.10
CA GLU A 255 12.64 -8.97 26.41
C GLU A 255 11.48 -8.13 26.93
N PHE A 256 10.34 -8.24 26.28
CA PHE A 256 9.11 -7.52 26.60
C PHE A 256 7.98 -8.51 26.84
N TYR A 257 7.24 -8.36 27.93
CA TYR A 257 6.05 -9.14 28.21
C TYR A 257 4.81 -8.50 27.57
N ASN A 258 4.14 -9.24 26.72
CA ASN A 258 2.92 -8.81 26.06
C ASN A 258 1.70 -9.33 26.81
N ASP A 259 1.03 -8.48 27.60
CA ASP A 259 -0.13 -8.87 28.40
C ASP A 259 -1.31 -9.33 27.54
N GLU A 260 -1.51 -8.75 26.35
CA GLU A 260 -2.64 -9.08 25.47
C GLU A 260 -2.56 -10.55 24.99
N LYS A 261 -1.36 -11.05 24.75
CA LYS A 261 -1.12 -12.39 24.21
C LYS A 261 -0.51 -13.36 25.24
N GLN A 262 -0.20 -12.87 26.45
CA GLN A 262 0.45 -13.65 27.51
C GLN A 262 1.75 -14.31 27.03
N GLU A 263 2.55 -13.60 26.21
CA GLU A 263 3.79 -14.10 25.62
C GLU A 263 4.97 -13.13 25.85
N ILE A 264 6.18 -13.69 25.90
CA ILE A 264 7.41 -12.91 25.92
C ILE A 264 7.88 -12.69 24.47
N LEU A 265 8.01 -11.43 24.09
CA LEU A 265 8.59 -11.03 22.81
C LEU A 265 10.04 -10.61 23.01
N VAL A 266 10.93 -11.13 22.17
CA VAL A 266 12.35 -10.78 22.19
C VAL A 266 12.65 -9.95 20.96
N PHE A 267 13.01 -8.68 21.17
CA PHE A 267 13.38 -7.77 20.09
C PHE A 267 14.89 -7.68 19.93
N LEU A 268 15.32 -7.48 18.69
CA LEU A 268 16.69 -7.22 18.30
C LEU A 268 16.73 -5.89 17.53
N THR A 269 17.71 -5.03 17.88
CA THR A 269 17.90 -3.73 17.24
C THR A 269 19.36 -3.28 17.34
N ASN A 270 19.81 -2.47 16.38
CA ASN A 270 21.08 -1.72 16.49
C ASN A 270 20.88 -0.32 17.08
N HIS A 271 19.63 0.08 17.43
CA HIS A 271 19.36 1.37 18.04
C HIS A 271 19.61 1.34 19.56
N LEU A 272 20.79 1.76 20.00
CA LEU A 272 21.20 1.65 21.39
C LEU A 272 20.66 2.74 22.31
N LYS A 273 20.13 3.86 21.75
CA LYS A 273 19.76 5.07 22.53
C LYS A 273 18.28 5.16 22.89
N LEU A 274 17.35 4.68 22.05
CA LEU A 274 15.91 4.75 22.33
C LEU A 274 15.55 3.95 23.59
N ALA A 275 14.52 4.38 24.33
CA ALA A 275 14.02 3.63 25.46
C ALA A 275 13.52 2.23 25.02
N ALA A 276 13.73 1.18 25.82
CA ALA A 276 13.29 -0.18 25.54
C ALA A 276 11.77 -0.26 25.28
N SER A 277 10.98 0.49 26.05
CA SER A 277 9.52 0.62 25.84
C SER A 277 9.16 1.29 24.51
N THR A 278 10.00 2.20 23.99
CA THR A 278 9.82 2.79 22.66
C THR A 278 10.08 1.76 21.56
N ILE A 279 11.12 0.93 21.69
CA ILE A 279 11.39 -0.16 20.75
C ILE A 279 10.21 -1.15 20.71
N ALA A 280 9.67 -1.54 21.88
CA ALA A 280 8.49 -2.40 21.95
C ALA A 280 7.27 -1.75 21.26
N ALA A 281 7.03 -0.44 21.51
CA ALA A 281 5.94 0.29 20.87
C ALA A 281 6.09 0.41 19.35
N ILE A 282 7.32 0.61 18.85
CA ILE A 282 7.64 0.61 17.41
C ILE A 282 7.29 -0.75 16.80
N TYR A 283 7.74 -1.84 17.43
CA TYR A 283 7.43 -3.18 16.92
C TYR A 283 5.93 -3.49 16.96
N LYS A 284 5.21 -3.08 18.00
CA LYS A 284 3.74 -3.21 18.06
C LYS A 284 3.08 -2.45 16.90
N ASP A 285 3.60 -1.29 16.54
CA ASP A 285 3.05 -0.48 15.45
C ASP A 285 3.28 -1.09 14.05
N ARG A 286 4.25 -2.00 13.89
CA ARG A 286 4.46 -2.79 12.65
C ARG A 286 3.16 -3.47 12.17
N TRP A 287 2.27 -3.87 13.10
CA TRP A 287 0.99 -4.49 12.75
C TRP A 287 0.12 -3.67 11.77
N ARG A 288 0.41 -2.38 11.60
CA ARG A 288 -0.27 -1.51 10.64
C ARG A 288 -0.07 -1.97 9.20
N ILE A 289 1.09 -2.55 8.85
CA ILE A 289 1.32 -3.06 7.50
C ILE A 289 0.48 -4.32 7.23
N GLU A 290 0.29 -5.19 8.22
CA GLU A 290 -0.60 -6.35 8.10
C GLU A 290 -2.06 -5.91 7.93
N THR A 291 -2.47 -4.88 8.67
CA THR A 291 -3.78 -4.23 8.49
C THR A 291 -3.92 -3.65 7.08
N PHE A 292 -2.88 -2.99 6.57
CA PHE A 292 -2.87 -2.47 5.19
C PHE A 292 -3.07 -3.59 4.16
N PHE A 293 -2.36 -4.71 4.27
CA PHE A 293 -2.54 -5.85 3.38
C PHE A 293 -3.93 -6.47 3.49
N ARG A 294 -4.47 -6.58 4.70
CA ARG A 294 -5.84 -7.04 4.92
C ARG A 294 -6.85 -6.12 4.22
N ASP A 295 -6.73 -4.82 4.44
CA ASP A 295 -7.60 -3.81 3.84
C ASP A 295 -7.52 -3.83 2.31
N LEU A 296 -6.29 -3.97 1.75
CA LEU A 296 -6.06 -4.09 0.33
C LEU A 296 -6.78 -5.33 -0.26
N LYS A 297 -6.69 -6.48 0.44
CA LYS A 297 -7.30 -7.75 -0.01
C LYS A 297 -8.82 -7.78 0.17
N GLN A 298 -9.36 -7.08 1.16
CA GLN A 298 -10.80 -7.07 1.46
C GLN A 298 -11.57 -6.02 0.66
N ASN A 299 -11.02 -4.82 0.54
CA ASN A 299 -11.72 -3.68 -0.04
C ASN A 299 -11.45 -3.48 -1.54
N LEU A 300 -10.38 -4.08 -2.07
CA LEU A 300 -9.99 -3.92 -3.47
C LEU A 300 -9.86 -5.28 -4.18
N LYS A 301 -9.89 -5.24 -5.52
CA LYS A 301 -9.90 -6.44 -6.36
C LYS A 301 -8.49 -6.96 -6.63
N ILE A 302 -7.91 -7.67 -5.66
CA ILE A 302 -6.62 -8.38 -5.82
C ILE A 302 -6.69 -9.88 -5.48
N LYS A 303 -7.91 -10.41 -5.26
CA LYS A 303 -8.14 -11.86 -5.12
C LYS A 303 -8.65 -12.50 -6.41
N THR A 304 -9.34 -11.73 -7.24
CA THR A 304 -9.84 -12.14 -8.56
C THR A 304 -9.28 -11.18 -9.61
N PHE A 305 -8.63 -11.72 -10.63
CA PHE A 305 -8.01 -10.94 -11.67
C PHE A 305 -8.86 -10.94 -12.93
N VAL A 306 -8.92 -9.79 -13.60
CA VAL A 306 -9.69 -9.60 -14.84
C VAL A 306 -8.92 -10.05 -16.09
N GLY A 307 -7.62 -10.37 -15.94
CA GLY A 307 -6.76 -10.93 -17.00
C GLY A 307 -5.79 -11.94 -16.42
N THR A 308 -5.31 -12.87 -17.26
CA THR A 308 -4.47 -14.02 -16.84
C THR A 308 -2.98 -13.84 -17.13
N SER A 309 -2.59 -12.89 -18.00
CA SER A 309 -1.17 -12.63 -18.28
C SER A 309 -0.48 -11.97 -17.06
N ALA A 310 0.83 -12.19 -16.93
CA ALA A 310 1.64 -11.58 -15.86
C ALA A 310 1.53 -10.04 -15.88
N ASN A 311 1.47 -9.44 -17.07
CA ASN A 311 1.31 -8.01 -17.24
C ASN A 311 -0.05 -7.51 -16.72
N ALA A 312 -1.15 -8.20 -17.07
CA ALA A 312 -2.49 -7.84 -16.62
C ALA A 312 -2.63 -7.94 -15.09
N VAL A 313 -2.03 -8.97 -14.48
CA VAL A 313 -1.99 -9.13 -13.02
C VAL A 313 -1.24 -7.98 -12.35
N LYS A 314 -0.06 -7.62 -12.88
CA LYS A 314 0.72 -6.47 -12.36
C LYS A 314 -0.06 -5.17 -12.50
N ILE A 315 -0.69 -4.89 -13.65
CA ILE A 315 -1.54 -3.71 -13.87
C ILE A 315 -2.63 -3.65 -12.80
N GLN A 316 -3.32 -4.76 -12.55
CA GLN A 316 -4.42 -4.78 -11.58
C GLN A 316 -3.93 -4.56 -10.14
N ILE A 317 -2.79 -5.15 -9.76
CA ILE A 317 -2.20 -4.94 -8.41
C ILE A 317 -1.78 -3.47 -8.25
N TRP A 318 -1.09 -2.89 -9.23
CA TRP A 318 -0.72 -1.47 -9.20
C TRP A 318 -1.94 -0.56 -9.15
N THR A 319 -3.00 -0.86 -9.91
CA THR A 319 -4.24 -0.10 -9.86
C THR A 319 -4.91 -0.19 -8.49
N ALA A 320 -4.85 -1.35 -7.84
CA ALA A 320 -5.35 -1.51 -6.48
C ALA A 320 -4.52 -0.71 -5.46
N LEU A 321 -3.20 -0.67 -5.61
CA LEU A 321 -2.33 0.18 -4.77
C LEU A 321 -2.63 1.67 -4.98
N ILE A 322 -2.85 2.11 -6.22
CA ILE A 322 -3.27 3.49 -6.54
C ILE A 322 -4.61 3.79 -5.86
N ALA A 323 -5.61 2.92 -5.99
CA ALA A 323 -6.91 3.09 -5.35
C ALA A 323 -6.78 3.14 -3.81
N MET A 324 -5.96 2.28 -3.19
CA MET A 324 -5.70 2.30 -1.75
C MET A 324 -5.03 3.60 -1.32
N LEU A 325 -4.06 4.09 -2.09
CA LEU A 325 -3.39 5.36 -1.81
C LEU A 325 -4.36 6.54 -1.87
N ILE A 326 -5.25 6.58 -2.88
CA ILE A 326 -6.34 7.56 -2.96
C ILE A 326 -7.21 7.50 -1.71
N LEU A 327 -7.70 6.32 -1.34
CA LEU A 327 -8.60 6.15 -0.19
C LEU A 327 -7.95 6.58 1.12
N ARG A 328 -6.68 6.24 1.34
CA ARG A 328 -5.92 6.68 2.53
C ARG A 328 -5.70 8.20 2.52
N PHE A 329 -5.35 8.76 1.38
CA PHE A 329 -5.21 10.20 1.23
C PHE A 329 -6.53 10.93 1.56
N LEU A 330 -7.66 10.44 1.06
CA LEU A 330 -8.98 10.99 1.35
C LEU A 330 -9.32 10.92 2.85
N GLN A 331 -9.01 9.80 3.51
CA GLN A 331 -9.19 9.67 4.97
C GLN A 331 -8.36 10.71 5.75
N LEU A 332 -7.11 10.93 5.34
CA LEU A 332 -6.21 11.86 6.01
C LEU A 332 -6.62 13.33 5.81
N ARG A 333 -7.21 13.64 4.65
CA ARG A 333 -7.63 14.99 4.29
C ARG A 333 -9.01 15.36 4.85
N SER A 334 -9.90 14.38 4.96
CA SER A 334 -11.28 14.61 5.42
C SER A 334 -11.35 15.09 6.86
N LYS A 335 -12.29 15.99 7.13
CA LYS A 335 -12.70 16.38 8.48
C LYS A 335 -13.61 15.33 9.13
N PHE A 336 -14.28 14.50 8.32
CA PHE A 336 -15.12 13.41 8.79
C PHE A 336 -14.29 12.18 9.15
N GLY A 337 -14.62 11.51 10.25
CA GLY A 337 -13.89 10.33 10.76
C GLY A 337 -14.19 9.05 9.99
N TRP A 338 -13.83 8.98 8.71
CA TRP A 338 -14.05 7.82 7.86
C TRP A 338 -13.37 6.54 8.34
N SER A 339 -14.13 5.46 8.51
CA SER A 339 -13.56 4.13 8.38
C SER A 339 -13.27 3.84 6.90
N LEU A 340 -12.24 3.05 6.60
CA LEU A 340 -11.90 2.75 5.21
C LEU A 340 -13.05 2.04 4.48
N SER A 341 -13.67 1.06 5.14
CA SER A 341 -14.78 0.29 4.57
C SER A 341 -16.00 1.15 4.24
N ASN A 342 -16.37 2.09 5.13
CA ASN A 342 -17.47 3.02 4.86
C ASN A 342 -17.13 3.97 3.72
N LEU A 343 -15.90 4.51 3.68
CA LEU A 343 -15.48 5.38 2.59
C LEU A 343 -15.57 4.65 1.24
N VAL A 344 -15.05 3.41 1.16
CA VAL A 344 -15.12 2.58 -0.05
C VAL A 344 -16.58 2.33 -0.46
N ALA A 345 -17.43 1.93 0.48
CA ALA A 345 -18.83 1.61 0.19
C ALA A 345 -19.61 2.82 -0.32
N LEU A 346 -19.50 3.95 0.39
CA LEU A 346 -20.25 5.16 0.03
C LEU A 346 -19.68 5.85 -1.22
N LEU A 347 -18.36 5.82 -1.42
CA LEU A 347 -17.74 6.32 -2.65
C LEU A 347 -18.25 5.53 -3.87
N ARG A 348 -18.32 4.19 -3.78
CA ARG A 348 -18.83 3.33 -4.85
C ARG A 348 -20.26 3.68 -5.23
N MET A 349 -21.15 3.89 -4.25
CA MET A 349 -22.55 4.26 -4.49
C MET A 349 -22.68 5.63 -5.16
N ASN A 350 -21.75 6.54 -4.89
CA ASN A 350 -21.78 7.92 -5.35
C ASN A 350 -20.84 8.23 -6.53
N LEU A 351 -20.16 7.22 -7.08
CA LEU A 351 -19.09 7.42 -8.07
C LEU A 351 -19.52 8.25 -9.27
N PHE A 352 -20.76 8.04 -9.76
CA PHE A 352 -21.34 8.74 -10.92
C PHE A 352 -22.41 9.78 -10.55
N THR A 353 -22.52 10.16 -9.28
CA THR A 353 -23.45 11.22 -8.87
C THR A 353 -22.88 12.62 -9.17
N HIS A 354 -23.80 13.59 -9.43
CA HIS A 354 -23.47 15.00 -9.56
C HIS A 354 -23.50 15.66 -8.18
N ARG A 355 -22.40 15.51 -7.44
CA ARG A 355 -22.22 16.08 -6.11
C ARG A 355 -20.81 16.65 -6.01
N ASP A 356 -20.63 17.73 -5.26
CA ASP A 356 -19.28 18.19 -4.93
C ASP A 356 -18.57 17.15 -4.08
N PHE A 357 -17.43 16.69 -4.58
CA PHE A 357 -16.69 15.58 -3.99
C PHE A 357 -16.09 15.94 -2.62
N TRP A 358 -15.53 17.15 -2.50
CA TRP A 358 -14.83 17.56 -1.30
C TRP A 358 -15.82 17.93 -0.19
N ALA A 359 -16.92 18.60 -0.52
CA ALA A 359 -18.02 18.85 0.41
C ALA A 359 -18.61 17.53 0.93
N TRP A 360 -18.88 16.57 0.05
CA TRP A 360 -19.35 15.24 0.43
C TRP A 360 -18.33 14.49 1.31
N LEU A 361 -17.05 14.61 1.03
CA LEU A 361 -16.02 13.92 1.79
C LEU A 361 -15.98 14.38 3.25
N ASP A 362 -16.22 15.67 3.48
CA ASP A 362 -16.22 16.28 4.82
C ASP A 362 -17.58 16.14 5.53
N GLN A 363 -18.68 16.09 4.77
CA GLN A 363 -20.07 16.04 5.27
C GLN A 363 -20.91 15.04 4.45
N PRO A 364 -20.68 13.71 4.59
CA PRO A 364 -21.27 12.71 3.71
C PRO A 364 -22.81 12.58 3.82
N PHE A 365 -23.37 12.98 4.95
CA PHE A 365 -24.80 12.83 5.26
C PHE A 365 -25.57 14.14 5.20
N GLU A 366 -24.93 15.24 4.83
CA GLU A 366 -25.64 16.50 4.64
C GLU A 366 -26.53 16.41 3.42
N VAL A 367 -27.82 16.67 3.62
CA VAL A 367 -28.79 16.75 2.53
C VAL A 367 -28.64 18.12 1.88
N LEU A 368 -28.17 18.15 0.64
CA LEU A 368 -28.21 19.40 -0.14
C LEU A 368 -29.66 19.88 -0.23
N PRO A 369 -29.94 21.17 0.01
CA PRO A 369 -31.27 21.69 -0.20
C PRO A 369 -31.67 21.39 -1.63
N ILE A 370 -32.79 20.70 -1.79
CA ILE A 370 -33.41 20.50 -3.11
C ILE A 370 -33.73 21.90 -3.60
N PRO A 371 -33.19 22.37 -4.73
CA PRO A 371 -33.67 23.62 -5.29
C PRO A 371 -35.19 23.43 -5.56
N TYR A 372 -36.00 24.14 -4.79
CA TYR A 372 -37.41 24.21 -5.10
C TYR A 372 -37.50 24.93 -6.44
N ASP A 373 -37.88 24.20 -7.50
CA ASP A 373 -38.35 24.78 -8.74
C ASP A 373 -39.66 25.51 -8.39
N THR A 374 -39.57 26.80 -8.16
CA THR A 374 -40.71 27.66 -7.81
C THR A 374 -41.53 28.03 -9.04
N GLU A 375 -41.29 27.44 -10.20
CA GLU A 375 -42.16 27.55 -11.36
C GLU A 375 -43.09 26.34 -11.43
N GLN A 376 -44.09 26.33 -10.54
CA GLN A 376 -45.30 25.59 -10.77
C GLN A 376 -46.02 26.27 -11.92
N LEU A 377 -45.92 25.74 -13.14
CA LEU A 377 -46.68 26.17 -14.27
C LEU A 377 -48.16 26.04 -13.87
N GLN A 378 -48.86 27.18 -13.64
CA GLN A 378 -50.29 27.22 -13.57
C GLN A 378 -50.84 26.85 -14.97
N PHE A 379 -51.46 25.70 -15.06
CA PHE A 379 -52.28 25.39 -16.23
C PHE A 379 -53.51 26.26 -16.15
N ASP A 380 -53.60 27.28 -17.01
CA ASP A 380 -54.84 27.97 -17.30
C ASP A 380 -55.79 26.99 -18.02
N LEU A 381 -56.77 26.47 -17.27
CA LEU A 381 -57.92 25.76 -17.79
C LEU A 381 -58.99 26.81 -18.12
N SER A 382 -58.93 27.41 -19.31
CA SER A 382 -60.06 28.16 -19.91
C SER A 382 -60.82 27.27 -20.88
#